data_ab175335445b05d58d449d7ad6bcf693
#
_entry.id   ab175335445b05d58d449d7ad6bcf693
#
_cell.length_a   1.000
_cell.length_b   1.000
_cell.length_c   1.000
_cell.angle_alpha   90.00
_cell.angle_beta   90.00
_cell.angle_gamma   90.00
#
_symmetry.space_group_name_H-M   'P 1'
#
loop_
_entity.id
_entity.type
_entity.pdbx_description
1 polymer ?
#
loop_
_entity_poly.entity_id
_entity_poly.type
_entity_poly.pdbx_seq_one_letter_code
_entity_poly.pdbx_strand_id
1 'polypeptide(L)'
;MRRIVLLSLLLTFIPLQSDAAPKDDAVTVLNSLAVKGRAAKTGYTRAQFSHWSDLDRNGCDTRNEILNRDLTKVLYKAGTRDCKVTSGSLIDPYSGKVITFSSTKSTIDIDHVVALSNAWQTGAAYFDKTKRQLIANDPLNLLAVDYSLNRQKGDGDAATWLPPLKSYRCDYVARQIAVKAKYALWVTSPEKNAIVKILEKCVGQKIPN
;
A
#
# COMPACT_ATOMS: atom_id res chain seq x y z
N MET A 1 2.14 4.69 73.71
CA MET A 1 2.93 4.63 72.49
C MET A 1 2.16 3.85 71.42
N ARG A 2 1.50 4.56 70.50
CA ARG A 2 0.74 3.94 69.39
C ARG A 2 1.68 3.79 68.20
N ARG A 3 1.92 2.54 67.75
CA ARG A 3 2.71 2.24 66.54
C ARG A 3 1.78 2.35 65.34
N ILE A 4 2.07 3.29 64.41
CA ILE A 4 1.43 3.44 63.13
C ILE A 4 2.15 2.49 62.15
N VAL A 5 1.44 1.48 61.61
CA VAL A 5 1.93 0.61 60.56
C VAL A 5 1.53 1.25 59.24
N LEU A 6 2.50 1.76 58.49
CA LEU A 6 2.31 2.24 57.12
C LEU A 6 2.28 1.04 56.17
N LEU A 7 1.13 0.78 55.59
CA LEU A 7 0.92 -0.25 54.56
C LEU A 7 1.25 0.37 53.22
N SER A 8 2.41 0.03 52.66
CA SER A 8 2.81 0.47 51.29
C SER A 8 2.08 -0.34 50.25
N LEU A 9 1.19 0.30 49.52
CA LEU A 9 0.49 -0.29 48.37
C LEU A 9 1.40 -0.24 47.14
N LEU A 10 1.96 -1.38 46.76
CA LEU A 10 2.73 -1.53 45.51
C LEU A 10 1.73 -1.63 44.33
N LEU A 11 1.58 -0.54 43.55
CA LEU A 11 0.89 -0.60 42.27
C LEU A 11 1.83 -1.27 41.24
N THR A 12 1.50 -2.50 40.87
CA THR A 12 2.12 -3.19 39.72
C THR A 12 1.52 -2.66 38.43
N PHE A 13 2.30 -1.90 37.69
CA PHE A 13 1.98 -1.55 36.30
C PHE A 13 2.13 -2.80 35.43
N ILE A 14 1.00 -3.36 34.96
CA ILE A 14 0.98 -4.37 33.90
C ILE A 14 1.04 -3.61 32.57
N PRO A 15 2.08 -3.78 31.71
CA PRO A 15 2.07 -3.16 30.41
C PRO A 15 0.95 -3.80 29.57
N LEU A 16 0.05 -2.98 29.02
CA LEU A 16 -0.90 -3.40 28.00
C LEU A 16 -0.07 -3.77 26.74
N GLN A 17 0.08 -5.06 26.50
CA GLN A 17 0.54 -5.54 25.20
C GLN A 17 -0.59 -5.27 24.19
N SER A 18 -0.34 -4.38 23.25
CA SER A 18 -1.18 -4.20 22.08
C SER A 18 -0.92 -5.37 21.14
N ASP A 19 -1.67 -6.46 21.27
CA ASP A 19 -1.68 -7.51 20.26
C ASP A 19 -2.31 -6.96 19.00
N ALA A 20 -1.51 -6.82 17.95
CA ALA A 20 -2.02 -6.51 16.62
C ALA A 20 -3.02 -7.61 16.23
N ALA A 21 -4.21 -7.22 15.77
CA ALA A 21 -5.22 -8.17 15.33
C ALA A 21 -4.63 -9.15 14.31
N PRO A 22 -4.96 -10.46 14.38
CA PRO A 22 -4.45 -11.44 13.45
C PRO A 22 -4.82 -11.05 12.03
N LYS A 23 -3.83 -11.05 11.12
CA LYS A 23 -4.04 -10.74 9.71
C LYS A 23 -4.90 -11.82 9.06
N ASP A 24 -5.85 -11.40 8.24
CA ASP A 24 -6.73 -12.31 7.52
C ASP A 24 -5.98 -13.09 6.45
N ASP A 25 -6.46 -14.31 6.19
CA ASP A 25 -5.92 -15.19 5.14
C ASP A 25 -6.28 -14.63 3.75
N ALA A 26 -5.27 -14.52 2.87
CA ALA A 26 -5.44 -13.91 1.55
C ALA A 26 -6.44 -14.66 0.66
N VAL A 27 -6.51 -16.00 0.74
CA VAL A 27 -7.47 -16.80 -0.04
C VAL A 27 -8.90 -16.55 0.47
N THR A 28 -9.08 -16.50 1.79
CA THR A 28 -10.37 -16.21 2.41
C THR A 28 -10.88 -14.85 1.98
N VAL A 29 -10.03 -13.81 2.04
CA VAL A 29 -10.41 -12.45 1.64
C VAL A 29 -10.66 -12.37 0.12
N LEU A 30 -9.82 -13.01 -0.71
CA LEU A 30 -10.05 -13.06 -2.16
C LEU A 30 -11.41 -13.67 -2.51
N ASN A 31 -11.82 -14.71 -1.78
CA ASN A 31 -13.11 -15.38 -2.03
C ASN A 31 -14.31 -14.55 -1.61
N SER A 32 -14.15 -13.58 -0.72
CA SER A 32 -15.19 -12.62 -0.34
C SER A 32 -15.38 -11.50 -1.36
N LEU A 33 -14.38 -11.26 -2.25
CA LEU A 33 -14.49 -10.20 -3.25
C LEU A 33 -15.52 -10.55 -4.33
N ALA A 34 -16.33 -9.56 -4.70
CA ALA A 34 -17.22 -9.70 -5.83
C ALA A 34 -16.45 -9.93 -7.14
N VAL A 35 -16.99 -10.80 -8.02
CA VAL A 35 -16.42 -11.05 -9.34
C VAL A 35 -17.34 -10.41 -10.38
N LYS A 36 -16.84 -9.42 -11.15
CA LYS A 36 -17.60 -8.70 -12.17
C LYS A 36 -16.69 -8.36 -13.37
N GLY A 37 -17.28 -8.09 -14.52
CA GLY A 37 -16.54 -7.52 -15.65
C GLY A 37 -16.00 -6.12 -15.34
N ARG A 38 -15.00 -5.66 -16.10
CA ARG A 38 -14.53 -4.27 -15.99
C ARG A 38 -15.63 -3.31 -16.44
N ALA A 39 -15.87 -2.26 -15.65
CA ALA A 39 -16.68 -1.13 -16.09
C ALA A 39 -15.93 -0.31 -17.15
N ALA A 40 -16.68 0.51 -17.89
CA ALA A 40 -16.08 1.41 -18.88
C ALA A 40 -15.10 2.38 -18.23
N LYS A 41 -14.02 2.68 -18.94
CA LYS A 41 -13.03 3.71 -18.53
C LYS A 41 -13.52 5.14 -18.81
N THR A 42 -14.67 5.29 -19.44
CA THR A 42 -15.27 6.58 -19.79
C THR A 42 -15.35 7.50 -18.57
N GLY A 43 -14.96 8.73 -18.74
CA GLY A 43 -14.95 9.74 -17.67
C GLY A 43 -13.78 9.64 -16.69
N TYR A 44 -12.92 8.63 -16.78
CA TYR A 44 -11.72 8.55 -15.92
C TYR A 44 -10.73 9.66 -16.23
N THR A 45 -10.31 10.36 -15.18
CA THR A 45 -9.09 11.16 -15.19
C THR A 45 -8.33 10.95 -13.88
N ARG A 46 -7.00 10.94 -13.94
CA ARG A 46 -6.16 10.77 -12.75
C ARG A 46 -6.39 11.89 -11.72
N ALA A 47 -6.69 13.11 -12.19
CA ALA A 47 -6.94 14.27 -11.34
C ALA A 47 -8.13 14.10 -10.39
N GLN A 48 -9.12 13.27 -10.74
CA GLN A 48 -10.27 12.99 -9.88
C GLN A 48 -9.92 12.29 -8.58
N PHE A 49 -8.71 11.74 -8.45
CA PHE A 49 -8.27 11.02 -7.28
C PHE A 49 -7.45 11.88 -6.30
N SER A 50 -7.11 13.12 -6.67
CA SER A 50 -6.34 14.04 -5.81
C SER A 50 -5.18 13.34 -5.08
N HIS A 51 -4.38 12.59 -5.84
CA HIS A 51 -3.21 11.87 -5.31
C HIS A 51 -2.12 12.87 -4.85
N TRP A 52 -1.24 12.41 -3.97
CA TRP A 52 -0.18 13.19 -3.30
C TRP A 52 -0.71 14.31 -2.39
N SER A 53 -1.87 14.10 -1.79
CA SER A 53 -2.41 15.00 -0.78
C SER A 53 -1.71 14.79 0.56
N ASP A 54 -1.59 15.85 1.34
CA ASP A 54 -1.29 15.78 2.77
C ASP A 54 -2.61 15.57 3.53
N LEU A 55 -2.95 14.31 3.82
CA LEU A 55 -4.26 13.97 4.41
C LEU A 55 -4.31 14.19 5.92
N ASP A 56 -3.22 13.96 6.62
CA ASP A 56 -3.12 14.12 8.08
C ASP A 56 -2.66 15.52 8.50
N ARG A 57 -2.34 16.40 7.51
CA ARG A 57 -1.93 17.79 7.69
C ARG A 57 -0.64 17.94 8.50
N ASN A 58 0.27 16.97 8.37
CA ASN A 58 1.58 17.04 9.02
C ASN A 58 2.59 17.94 8.26
N GLY A 59 2.24 18.39 7.06
CA GLY A 59 3.05 19.22 6.16
C GLY A 59 3.83 18.44 5.12
N CYS A 60 3.71 17.10 5.12
CA CYS A 60 4.33 16.21 4.15
C CYS A 60 3.26 15.69 3.17
N ASP A 61 3.54 15.72 1.88
CA ASP A 61 2.67 15.06 0.92
C ASP A 61 2.86 13.54 0.95
N THR A 62 1.81 12.80 0.63
CA THR A 62 1.82 11.31 0.65
C THR A 62 2.97 10.71 -0.17
N ARG A 63 3.38 11.32 -1.30
CA ARG A 63 4.51 10.83 -2.09
C ARG A 63 5.82 10.83 -1.27
N ASN A 64 6.08 11.92 -0.56
CA ASN A 64 7.29 12.02 0.28
C ASN A 64 7.22 11.10 1.50
N GLU A 65 6.04 10.89 2.07
CA GLU A 65 5.84 9.93 3.16
C GLU A 65 6.17 8.49 2.71
N ILE A 66 5.72 8.09 1.53
CA ILE A 66 6.04 6.78 0.96
C ILE A 66 7.54 6.65 0.65
N LEU A 67 8.16 7.70 0.08
CA LEU A 67 9.62 7.71 -0.11
C LEU A 67 10.36 7.56 1.23
N ASN A 68 9.92 8.27 2.27
CA ASN A 68 10.52 8.16 3.61
C ASN A 68 10.33 6.77 4.23
N ARG A 69 9.18 6.13 4.01
CA ARG A 69 8.88 4.78 4.51
C ARG A 69 9.74 3.70 3.83
N ASP A 70 9.90 3.80 2.50
CA ASP A 70 10.43 2.71 1.67
C ASP A 70 11.93 2.84 1.38
N LEU A 71 12.50 4.04 1.50
CA LEU A 71 13.91 4.26 1.27
C LEU A 71 14.72 4.10 2.57
N THR A 72 15.98 3.71 2.39
CA THR A 72 17.03 3.78 3.42
C THR A 72 17.99 4.93 3.09
N LYS A 73 18.80 5.37 4.09
CA LYS A 73 19.80 6.46 3.93
C LYS A 73 19.16 7.73 3.34
N VAL A 74 17.98 8.07 3.83
CA VAL A 74 17.19 9.20 3.33
C VAL A 74 17.88 10.52 3.67
N LEU A 75 17.94 11.42 2.67
CA LEU A 75 18.33 12.82 2.86
C LEU A 75 17.13 13.72 2.50
N TYR A 76 17.00 14.81 3.23
CA TYR A 76 15.91 15.75 3.07
C TYR A 76 16.37 17.12 2.57
N LYS A 77 15.47 17.85 1.97
CA LYS A 77 15.71 19.26 1.63
C LYS A 77 15.72 20.09 2.91
N ALA A 78 16.77 20.89 3.12
CA ALA A 78 16.85 21.80 4.25
C ALA A 78 15.63 22.75 4.33
N GLY A 79 15.16 23.03 5.54
CA GLY A 79 14.03 23.91 5.80
C GLY A 79 12.65 23.32 5.51
N THR A 80 12.54 22.00 5.25
CA THR A 80 11.27 21.33 4.99
C THR A 80 10.79 20.43 6.14
N ARG A 81 11.38 20.53 7.31
CA ARG A 81 11.07 19.69 8.49
C ARG A 81 11.05 18.20 8.16
N ASP A 82 12.06 17.76 7.38
CA ASP A 82 12.24 16.38 6.91
C ASP A 82 11.07 15.82 6.08
N CYS A 83 10.24 16.70 5.52
CA CYS A 83 9.13 16.28 4.66
C CYS A 83 9.55 16.05 3.21
N LYS A 84 10.54 16.76 2.68
CA LYS A 84 10.90 16.64 1.27
C LYS A 84 12.15 15.80 1.07
N VAL A 85 11.96 14.55 0.66
CA VAL A 85 13.05 13.60 0.36
C VAL A 85 13.79 14.04 -0.90
N THR A 86 15.12 14.14 -0.81
CA THR A 86 15.99 14.51 -1.94
C THR A 86 16.81 13.36 -2.48
N SER A 87 17.19 12.41 -1.62
CA SER A 87 17.90 11.20 -2.02
C SER A 87 17.67 10.05 -1.03
N GLY A 88 18.04 8.83 -1.43
CA GLY A 88 17.96 7.63 -0.63
C GLY A 88 18.27 6.39 -1.46
N SER A 89 18.15 5.22 -0.85
CA SER A 89 18.38 3.93 -1.50
C SER A 89 17.16 3.03 -1.31
N LEU A 90 16.67 2.43 -2.37
CA LEU A 90 15.55 1.48 -2.39
C LEU A 90 16.06 0.09 -2.73
N ILE A 91 15.62 -0.91 -1.97
CA ILE A 91 15.59 -2.30 -2.47
C ILE A 91 14.23 -2.45 -3.16
N ASP A 92 14.24 -2.37 -4.50
CA ASP A 92 13.00 -2.38 -5.28
C ASP A 92 12.23 -3.69 -5.12
N PRO A 93 10.98 -3.68 -4.64
CA PRO A 93 10.21 -4.89 -4.40
C PRO A 93 9.86 -5.62 -5.70
N TYR A 94 9.84 -4.92 -6.85
CA TYR A 94 9.46 -5.54 -8.12
C TYR A 94 10.60 -6.30 -8.79
N SER A 95 11.85 -5.87 -8.59
CA SER A 95 13.03 -6.49 -9.22
C SER A 95 14.03 -7.09 -8.23
N GLY A 96 13.98 -6.70 -6.95
CA GLY A 96 15.00 -7.03 -5.95
C GLY A 96 16.29 -6.24 -6.09
N LYS A 97 16.38 -5.30 -7.04
CA LYS A 97 17.58 -4.49 -7.29
C LYS A 97 17.68 -3.32 -6.31
N VAL A 98 18.91 -2.94 -5.98
CA VAL A 98 19.17 -1.70 -5.26
C VAL A 98 19.15 -0.54 -6.25
N ILE A 99 18.32 0.48 -5.97
CA ILE A 99 18.17 1.68 -6.80
C ILE A 99 18.47 2.91 -5.96
N THR A 100 19.35 3.77 -6.46
CA THR A 100 19.57 5.08 -5.86
C THR A 100 18.50 6.06 -6.32
N PHE A 101 17.81 6.65 -5.36
CA PHE A 101 16.87 7.74 -5.60
C PHE A 101 17.58 9.09 -5.56
N SER A 102 17.22 9.96 -6.47
CA SER A 102 17.53 11.38 -6.44
C SER A 102 16.32 12.17 -6.92
N SER A 103 15.97 13.25 -6.23
CA SER A 103 14.85 14.11 -6.62
C SER A 103 15.05 14.83 -7.95
N THR A 104 16.28 14.84 -8.49
CA THR A 104 16.62 15.43 -9.79
C THR A 104 16.62 14.41 -10.93
N LYS A 105 16.48 13.10 -10.62
CA LYS A 105 16.50 12.03 -11.63
C LYS A 105 15.41 11.00 -11.32
N SER A 106 14.50 10.79 -12.26
CA SER A 106 13.39 9.82 -12.12
C SER A 106 13.88 8.39 -12.28
N THR A 107 14.36 7.76 -11.20
CA THR A 107 14.71 6.34 -11.13
C THR A 107 13.69 5.51 -10.39
N ILE A 108 12.86 6.16 -9.57
CA ILE A 108 11.83 5.56 -8.71
C ILE A 108 10.52 6.30 -8.93
N ASP A 109 9.44 5.56 -9.08
CA ASP A 109 8.05 6.04 -8.99
C ASP A 109 7.40 5.58 -7.69
N ILE A 110 6.31 6.24 -7.29
CA ILE A 110 5.36 5.69 -6.33
C ILE A 110 4.22 5.07 -7.12
N ASP A 111 4.16 3.73 -7.05
CA ASP A 111 3.10 2.96 -7.71
C ASP A 111 1.86 2.87 -6.83
N HIS A 112 0.69 2.94 -7.48
CA HIS A 112 -0.56 2.46 -6.91
C HIS A 112 -0.69 0.96 -7.26
N VAL A 113 -0.50 0.07 -6.27
CA VAL A 113 -0.51 -1.39 -6.47
C VAL A 113 -1.80 -1.86 -7.14
N VAL A 114 -2.93 -1.29 -6.75
CA VAL A 114 -4.16 -1.27 -7.55
C VAL A 114 -4.18 0.07 -8.28
N ALA A 115 -3.81 0.06 -9.57
CA ALA A 115 -3.71 1.28 -10.37
C ALA A 115 -5.03 2.06 -10.37
N LEU A 116 -4.97 3.40 -10.32
CA LEU A 116 -6.19 4.23 -10.19
C LEU A 116 -7.17 4.02 -11.36
N SER A 117 -6.67 3.74 -12.56
CA SER A 117 -7.53 3.39 -13.70
C SER A 117 -8.15 2.00 -13.55
N ASN A 118 -7.44 1.02 -12.95
CA ASN A 118 -8.02 -0.27 -12.61
C ASN A 118 -9.08 -0.11 -11.50
N ALA A 119 -8.76 0.65 -10.45
CA ALA A 119 -9.71 0.96 -9.39
C ALA A 119 -11.00 1.59 -9.94
N TRP A 120 -10.89 2.55 -10.86
CA TRP A 120 -12.03 3.15 -11.54
C TRP A 120 -12.92 2.09 -12.20
N GLN A 121 -12.31 1.22 -13.00
CA GLN A 121 -13.00 0.15 -13.74
C GLN A 121 -13.51 -1.00 -12.85
N THR A 122 -13.11 -1.04 -11.58
CA THR A 122 -13.51 -2.07 -10.62
C THR A 122 -14.25 -1.51 -9.41
N GLY A 123 -14.86 -0.31 -9.54
CA GLY A 123 -15.77 0.23 -8.53
C GLY A 123 -15.58 1.70 -8.19
N ALA A 124 -14.37 2.24 -8.29
CA ALA A 124 -14.11 3.62 -7.86
C ALA A 124 -14.77 4.69 -8.75
N ALA A 125 -15.30 4.33 -9.92
CA ALA A 125 -16.15 5.21 -10.72
C ALA A 125 -17.38 5.69 -9.92
N TYR A 126 -17.88 4.85 -9.01
CA TYR A 126 -19.05 5.13 -8.18
C TYR A 126 -18.71 5.78 -6.83
N PHE A 127 -17.43 6.02 -6.54
CA PHE A 127 -17.02 6.68 -5.31
C PHE A 127 -17.26 8.18 -5.39
N ASP A 128 -17.52 8.80 -4.24
CA ASP A 128 -17.40 10.24 -4.09
C ASP A 128 -15.93 10.69 -4.18
N LYS A 129 -15.72 12.00 -4.23
CA LYS A 129 -14.38 12.59 -4.32
C LYS A 129 -13.49 12.20 -3.13
N THR A 130 -14.05 12.17 -1.93
CA THR A 130 -13.33 11.85 -0.69
C THR A 130 -12.80 10.42 -0.71
N LYS A 131 -13.65 9.45 -1.07
CA LYS A 131 -13.24 8.05 -1.14
C LYS A 131 -12.21 7.79 -2.26
N ARG A 132 -12.32 8.50 -3.41
CA ARG A 132 -11.28 8.47 -4.44
C ARG A 132 -9.95 9.05 -3.95
N GLN A 133 -9.97 10.15 -3.18
CA GLN A 133 -8.78 10.71 -2.58
C GLN A 133 -8.15 9.75 -1.55
N LEU A 134 -8.96 9.10 -0.72
CA LEU A 134 -8.47 8.13 0.27
C LEU A 134 -7.71 6.97 -0.38
N ILE A 135 -8.29 6.28 -1.37
CA ILE A 135 -7.60 5.14 -2.03
C ILE A 135 -6.32 5.57 -2.76
N ALA A 136 -6.27 6.81 -3.26
CA ALA A 136 -5.12 7.32 -3.99
C ALA A 136 -3.95 7.74 -3.08
N ASN A 137 -4.23 7.96 -1.79
CA ASN A 137 -3.23 8.36 -0.81
C ASN A 137 -3.07 7.31 0.32
N ASP A 138 -3.68 6.13 0.17
CA ASP A 138 -3.56 5.07 1.15
C ASP A 138 -2.17 4.41 1.10
N PRO A 139 -1.39 4.43 2.19
CA PRO A 139 -0.09 3.75 2.26
C PRO A 139 -0.17 2.25 1.92
N LEU A 140 -1.33 1.60 2.14
CA LEU A 140 -1.56 0.22 1.74
C LEU A 140 -1.53 0.05 0.21
N ASN A 141 -1.99 1.05 -0.55
CA ASN A 141 -2.02 1.02 -2.01
C ASN A 141 -0.75 1.57 -2.67
N LEU A 142 0.20 2.07 -1.89
CA LEU A 142 1.35 2.82 -2.40
C LEU A 142 2.67 2.10 -2.11
N LEU A 143 3.57 2.03 -3.10
CA LEU A 143 4.94 1.51 -2.98
C LEU A 143 5.91 2.35 -3.80
N ALA A 144 7.09 2.61 -3.24
CA ALA A 144 8.23 3.07 -4.04
C ALA A 144 8.79 1.90 -4.84
N VAL A 145 8.93 2.07 -6.16
CA VAL A 145 9.32 1.01 -7.08
C VAL A 145 10.20 1.54 -8.23
N ASP A 146 10.83 0.62 -8.97
CA ASP A 146 11.53 0.94 -10.22
C ASP A 146 10.61 1.68 -11.20
N TYR A 147 11.08 2.84 -11.69
CA TYR A 147 10.35 3.68 -12.64
C TYR A 147 9.94 2.92 -13.90
N SER A 148 10.85 2.12 -14.46
CA SER A 148 10.61 1.40 -15.71
C SER A 148 9.58 0.29 -15.54
N LEU A 149 9.66 -0.47 -14.44
CA LEU A 149 8.70 -1.53 -14.11
C LEU A 149 7.32 -0.97 -13.82
N ASN A 150 7.23 0.18 -13.13
CA ASN A 150 5.96 0.86 -12.93
C ASN A 150 5.31 1.27 -14.27
N ARG A 151 6.09 1.78 -15.22
CA ARG A 151 5.60 2.12 -16.56
C ARG A 151 5.15 0.90 -17.35
N GLN A 152 5.87 -0.24 -17.24
CA GLN A 152 5.44 -1.50 -17.85
C GLN A 152 4.14 -2.03 -17.24
N LYS A 153 3.95 -1.91 -15.92
CA LYS A 153 2.72 -2.30 -15.25
C LYS A 153 1.52 -1.46 -15.74
N GLY A 154 1.69 -0.15 -15.86
CA GLY A 154 0.62 0.75 -16.27
C GLY A 154 -0.63 0.61 -15.38
N ASP A 155 -1.78 0.33 -15.99
CA ASP A 155 -3.04 0.05 -15.29
C ASP A 155 -3.38 -1.46 -15.22
N GLY A 156 -2.35 -2.31 -15.39
CA GLY A 156 -2.46 -3.76 -15.30
C GLY A 156 -2.87 -4.26 -13.91
N ASP A 157 -3.64 -5.37 -13.92
CA ASP A 157 -3.92 -6.20 -12.76
C ASP A 157 -3.07 -7.49 -12.79
N ALA A 158 -3.28 -8.41 -11.84
CA ALA A 158 -2.51 -9.65 -11.74
C ALA A 158 -2.65 -10.58 -12.96
N ALA A 159 -3.68 -10.41 -13.79
CA ALA A 159 -3.84 -11.18 -15.03
C ALA A 159 -2.95 -10.66 -16.17
N THR A 160 -2.57 -9.39 -16.13
CA THR A 160 -1.86 -8.73 -17.23
C THR A 160 -0.43 -8.35 -16.90
N TRP A 161 -0.11 -8.19 -15.62
CA TRP A 161 1.23 -7.90 -15.16
C TRP A 161 1.51 -8.45 -13.76
N LEU A 162 2.69 -8.98 -13.55
CA LEU A 162 3.22 -9.41 -12.25
C LEU A 162 4.67 -8.95 -12.11
N PRO A 163 5.14 -8.65 -10.87
CA PRO A 163 6.54 -8.33 -10.65
C PRO A 163 7.48 -9.39 -11.23
N PRO A 164 8.58 -8.99 -11.90
CA PRO A 164 9.62 -9.92 -12.36
C PRO A 164 10.19 -10.76 -11.21
N LEU A 165 10.37 -10.17 -10.02
CA LEU A 165 10.83 -10.86 -8.82
C LEU A 165 9.75 -11.84 -8.33
N LYS A 166 9.93 -13.12 -8.66
CA LYS A 166 8.92 -14.16 -8.36
C LYS A 166 8.65 -14.31 -6.87
N SER A 167 9.65 -14.13 -6.00
CA SER A 167 9.49 -14.22 -4.54
C SER A 167 8.57 -13.16 -3.96
N TYR A 168 8.43 -12.00 -4.61
CA TYR A 168 7.55 -10.93 -4.16
C TYR A 168 6.09 -11.08 -4.62
N ARG A 169 5.79 -12.01 -5.54
CA ARG A 169 4.44 -12.13 -6.12
C ARG A 169 3.37 -12.49 -5.11
N CYS A 170 3.71 -13.24 -4.08
CA CYS A 170 2.77 -13.58 -2.99
C CYS A 170 2.32 -12.31 -2.25
N ASP A 171 3.28 -11.47 -1.83
CA ASP A 171 2.99 -10.21 -1.14
C ASP A 171 2.29 -9.20 -2.04
N TYR A 172 2.68 -9.18 -3.33
CA TYR A 172 2.07 -8.30 -4.32
C TYR A 172 0.57 -8.57 -4.48
N VAL A 173 0.17 -9.84 -4.72
CA VAL A 173 -1.25 -10.19 -4.88
C VAL A 173 -2.02 -10.06 -3.56
N ALA A 174 -1.39 -10.40 -2.42
CA ALA A 174 -2.00 -10.21 -1.11
C ALA A 174 -2.31 -8.73 -0.83
N ARG A 175 -1.41 -7.82 -1.22
CA ARG A 175 -1.63 -6.38 -1.12
C ARG A 175 -2.75 -5.91 -2.05
N GLN A 176 -2.83 -6.40 -3.29
CA GLN A 176 -3.95 -6.09 -4.20
C GLN A 176 -5.29 -6.54 -3.60
N ILE A 177 -5.35 -7.73 -3.02
CA ILE A 177 -6.55 -8.25 -2.34
C ILE A 177 -6.93 -7.33 -1.18
N ALA A 178 -5.98 -6.96 -0.32
CA ALA A 178 -6.22 -6.10 0.83
C ALA A 178 -6.80 -4.74 0.41
N VAL A 179 -6.21 -4.09 -0.59
CA VAL A 179 -6.71 -2.81 -1.13
C VAL A 179 -8.12 -2.97 -1.69
N LYS A 180 -8.36 -4.01 -2.49
CA LYS A 180 -9.69 -4.23 -3.08
C LYS A 180 -10.74 -4.53 -2.01
N ALA A 181 -10.41 -5.29 -0.99
CA ALA A 181 -11.31 -5.55 0.13
C ALA A 181 -11.61 -4.27 0.92
N LYS A 182 -10.58 -3.52 1.31
CA LYS A 182 -10.71 -2.26 2.06
C LYS A 182 -11.63 -1.25 1.38
N TYR A 183 -11.56 -1.16 0.06
CA TYR A 183 -12.32 -0.18 -0.72
C TYR A 183 -13.58 -0.75 -1.38
N ALA A 184 -13.93 -2.01 -1.12
CA ALA A 184 -15.06 -2.70 -1.75
C ALA A 184 -15.00 -2.65 -3.30
N LEU A 185 -13.79 -2.78 -3.85
CA LEU A 185 -13.59 -2.99 -5.28
C LEU A 185 -13.80 -4.47 -5.62
N TRP A 186 -14.17 -4.73 -6.88
CA TRP A 186 -14.28 -6.11 -7.35
C TRP A 186 -13.04 -6.57 -8.13
N VAL A 187 -12.94 -7.87 -8.35
CA VAL A 187 -11.97 -8.49 -9.26
C VAL A 187 -12.67 -8.96 -10.54
N THR A 188 -11.91 -9.01 -11.65
CA THR A 188 -12.39 -9.71 -12.84
C THR A 188 -12.12 -11.21 -12.74
N SER A 189 -12.85 -12.05 -13.51
CA SER A 189 -12.56 -13.49 -13.51
C SER A 189 -11.11 -13.82 -13.91
N PRO A 190 -10.53 -13.21 -14.97
CA PRO A 190 -9.11 -13.42 -15.28
C PRO A 190 -8.18 -13.00 -14.15
N GLU A 191 -8.43 -11.85 -13.51
CA GLU A 191 -7.64 -11.38 -12.38
C GLU A 191 -7.71 -12.34 -11.19
N LYS A 192 -8.91 -12.78 -10.80
CA LYS A 192 -9.11 -13.76 -9.72
C LYS A 192 -8.35 -15.05 -10.01
N ASN A 193 -8.47 -15.58 -11.22
CA ASN A 193 -7.79 -16.81 -11.62
C ASN A 193 -6.26 -16.68 -11.58
N ALA A 194 -5.72 -15.54 -11.99
CA ALA A 194 -4.29 -15.26 -11.91
C ALA A 194 -3.80 -15.20 -10.46
N ILE A 195 -4.54 -14.51 -9.59
CA ILE A 195 -4.24 -14.41 -8.15
C ILE A 195 -4.27 -15.81 -7.50
N VAL A 196 -5.30 -16.63 -7.77
CA VAL A 196 -5.40 -18.01 -7.25
C VAL A 196 -4.15 -18.82 -7.61
N LYS A 197 -3.72 -18.81 -8.88
CA LYS A 197 -2.52 -19.51 -9.34
C LYS A 197 -1.23 -19.08 -8.63
N ILE A 198 -1.16 -17.83 -8.17
CA ILE A 198 -0.03 -17.38 -7.35
C ILE A 198 -0.18 -17.90 -5.93
N LEU A 199 -1.38 -17.75 -5.31
CA LEU A 199 -1.63 -18.13 -3.92
C LEU A 199 -1.51 -19.64 -3.68
N GLU A 200 -1.76 -20.50 -4.68
CA GLU A 200 -1.49 -21.94 -4.61
C GLU A 200 -0.03 -22.25 -4.22
N LYS A 201 0.90 -21.35 -4.51
CA LYS A 201 2.33 -21.46 -4.17
C LYS A 201 2.71 -20.70 -2.90
N CYS A 202 1.77 -20.07 -2.24
CA CYS A 202 1.98 -19.13 -1.14
C CYS A 202 1.20 -19.59 0.11
N VAL A 203 1.53 -20.79 0.60
CA VAL A 203 0.80 -21.41 1.72
C VAL A 203 0.77 -20.48 2.94
N GLY A 204 -0.41 -20.20 3.47
CA GLY A 204 -0.60 -19.37 4.66
C GLY A 204 -0.38 -17.88 4.44
N GLN A 205 -0.35 -17.40 3.17
CA GLN A 205 -0.20 -15.99 2.87
C GLN A 205 -1.30 -15.17 3.53
N LYS A 206 -0.91 -14.15 4.30
CA LYS A 206 -1.81 -13.19 4.92
C LYS A 206 -1.85 -11.90 4.12
N ILE A 207 -3.00 -11.20 4.16
CA ILE A 207 -3.06 -9.83 3.63
C ILE A 207 -2.32 -8.88 4.57
N PRO A 208 -1.65 -7.83 4.05
CA PRO A 208 -1.14 -6.74 4.88
C PRO A 208 -2.29 -5.90 5.47
N ASN A 209 -2.03 -5.27 6.62
CA ASN A 209 -2.94 -4.31 7.26
C ASN A 209 -2.76 -2.93 6.64
#